data_8140d46c11fab8a88f59d98f66129265
#
_entry.id   8140d46c11fab8a88f59d98f66129265
#
_cell.length_a   1.000
_cell.length_b   1.000
_cell.length_c   1.000
_cell.angle_alpha   90.00
_cell.angle_beta   90.00
_cell.angle_gamma   90.00
#
_symmetry.space_group_name_H-M   'P 1'
#
loop_
_entity.id
_entity.type
_entity.pdbx_description
1 polymer ?
#
loop_
_entity_poly.entity_id
_entity_poly.type
_entity_poly.pdbx_seq_one_letter_code
_entity_poly.pdbx_strand_id
1 'polypeptide(L)'
;RLEASEAGAWLRFHTGCTLVSQAGDARFVWVGEGDASPELSSLAQGSDIYPDQSATCVVDVASAEEGAADEGAWQLTGPGIERTAALGVQGLPTGFLHAWVQNHAGFPKGVDVLLGTPTHIVGLPRTTRIVNAVAAPQPQEA
;
A
#
# COMPACT_ATOMS: atom_id res chain seq x y z
N ARG A 1 15.18 8.68 -3.87
CA ARG A 1 15.14 8.36 -5.30
C ARG A 1 14.23 9.30 -6.08
N LEU A 2 12.98 9.50 -5.63
CA LEU A 2 12.06 10.43 -6.29
C LEU A 2 12.59 11.88 -6.31
N GLU A 3 13.23 12.30 -5.23
CA GLU A 3 13.74 13.66 -5.03
C GLU A 3 14.68 14.12 -6.16
N ALA A 4 15.52 13.23 -6.68
CA ALA A 4 16.49 13.52 -7.72
C ALA A 4 16.03 13.12 -9.14
N SER A 5 14.76 12.75 -9.30
CA SER A 5 14.21 12.27 -10.57
C SER A 5 13.49 13.35 -11.36
N GLU A 6 13.29 13.13 -12.65
CA GLU A 6 12.46 13.99 -13.49
C GLU A 6 11.01 14.00 -13.00
N ALA A 7 10.51 12.86 -12.53
CA ALA A 7 9.17 12.76 -11.94
C ALA A 7 9.05 13.65 -10.69
N GLY A 8 10.08 13.69 -9.85
CA GLY A 8 10.14 14.58 -8.70
C GLY A 8 10.11 16.05 -9.09
N ALA A 9 10.88 16.43 -10.10
CA ALA A 9 10.87 17.79 -10.62
C ALA A 9 9.50 18.19 -11.18
N TRP A 10 8.85 17.27 -11.90
CA TRP A 10 7.51 17.46 -12.43
C TRP A 10 6.48 17.68 -11.30
N LEU A 11 6.53 16.85 -10.27
CA LEU A 11 5.65 16.97 -9.11
C LEU A 11 5.81 18.31 -8.39
N ARG A 12 7.05 18.75 -8.14
CA ARG A 12 7.30 20.07 -7.53
C ARG A 12 6.71 21.20 -8.35
N PHE A 13 6.94 21.15 -9.66
CA PHE A 13 6.46 22.21 -10.55
C PHE A 13 4.94 22.29 -10.61
N HIS A 14 4.25 21.14 -10.72
CA HIS A 14 2.80 21.11 -10.92
C HIS A 14 1.97 21.15 -9.63
N THR A 15 2.54 20.69 -8.53
CA THR A 15 1.77 20.60 -7.26
C THR A 15 2.29 21.54 -6.18
N GLY A 16 3.50 22.08 -6.32
CA GLY A 16 4.14 22.84 -5.26
C GLY A 16 4.55 22.02 -4.05
N CYS A 17 4.52 20.67 -4.14
CA CYS A 17 4.87 19.81 -3.01
C CYS A 17 6.35 19.90 -2.65
N THR A 18 6.66 19.61 -1.41
CA THR A 18 8.03 19.46 -0.92
C THR A 18 8.41 17.99 -0.99
N LEU A 19 9.55 17.68 -1.61
CA LEU A 19 10.12 16.33 -1.60
C LEU A 19 11.07 16.20 -0.41
N VAL A 20 10.91 15.11 0.34
CA VAL A 20 11.72 14.81 1.52
C VAL A 20 12.60 13.60 1.27
N SER A 21 13.75 13.55 1.93
CA SER A 21 14.71 12.45 1.78
C SER A 21 14.38 11.22 2.62
N GLN A 22 13.67 11.41 3.74
CA GLN A 22 13.30 10.34 4.67
C GLN A 22 11.82 9.99 4.50
N ALA A 23 11.53 8.71 4.24
CA ALA A 23 10.16 8.25 4.06
C ALA A 23 9.29 8.49 5.31
N GLY A 24 9.86 8.43 6.51
CA GLY A 24 9.15 8.68 7.77
C GLY A 24 8.65 10.11 7.95
N ASP A 25 9.20 11.07 7.19
CA ASP A 25 8.79 12.48 7.22
C ASP A 25 7.74 12.81 6.14
N ALA A 26 7.45 11.86 5.27
CA ALA A 26 6.56 12.07 4.14
C ALA A 26 5.09 11.83 4.49
N ARG A 27 4.20 12.64 3.94
CA ARG A 27 2.74 12.41 3.96
C ARG A 27 2.31 11.43 2.88
N PHE A 28 3.05 11.39 1.77
CA PHE A 28 2.82 10.46 0.66
C PHE A 28 4.14 9.79 0.34
N VAL A 29 4.11 8.47 0.23
CA VAL A 29 5.25 7.65 -0.15
C VAL A 29 4.88 6.89 -1.41
N TRP A 30 5.73 6.98 -2.42
CA TRP A 30 5.51 6.27 -3.68
C TRP A 30 6.53 5.15 -3.84
N VAL A 31 6.03 3.94 -4.00
CA VAL A 31 6.81 2.74 -4.31
C VAL A 31 6.58 2.38 -5.76
N GLY A 32 7.57 2.59 -6.61
CA GLY A 32 7.50 2.23 -8.02
C GLY A 32 7.57 0.71 -8.21
N GLU A 33 7.09 0.25 -9.37
CA GLU A 33 7.18 -1.16 -9.73
C GLU A 33 8.63 -1.63 -9.70
N GLY A 34 8.89 -2.74 -9.02
CA GLY A 34 10.23 -3.28 -8.83
C GLY A 34 11.07 -2.61 -7.74
N ASP A 35 10.59 -1.53 -7.12
CA ASP A 35 11.24 -0.93 -5.97
C ASP A 35 11.01 -1.78 -4.71
N ALA A 36 11.98 -1.75 -3.80
CA ALA A 36 11.80 -2.33 -2.48
C ALA A 36 10.76 -1.53 -1.69
N SER A 37 9.80 -2.20 -1.07
CA SER A 37 8.84 -1.54 -0.19
C SER A 37 9.53 -1.13 1.11
N PRO A 38 9.35 0.11 1.59
CA PRO A 38 9.71 0.43 2.95
C PRO A 38 8.82 -0.37 3.91
N GLU A 39 9.30 -0.62 5.11
CA GLU A 39 8.44 -1.15 6.16
C GLU A 39 7.34 -0.14 6.45
N LEU A 40 6.09 -0.57 6.43
CA LEU A 40 4.96 0.33 6.68
C LEU A 40 5.04 0.96 8.07
N SER A 41 5.59 0.24 9.04
CA SER A 41 5.82 0.74 10.40
C SER A 41 6.83 1.89 10.50
N SER A 42 7.68 2.07 9.49
CA SER A 42 8.65 3.18 9.43
C SER A 42 8.06 4.47 8.88
N LEU A 43 6.89 4.40 8.29
CA LEU A 43 6.18 5.57 7.76
C LEU A 43 5.40 6.28 8.87
N ALA A 44 4.97 7.51 8.61
CA ALA A 44 4.17 8.28 9.57
C ALA A 44 2.86 7.55 9.90
N GLN A 45 2.69 7.15 11.16
CA GLN A 45 1.58 6.31 11.62
C GLN A 45 0.35 7.11 12.08
N GLY A 46 0.48 8.41 12.22
CA GLY A 46 -0.49 9.20 12.95
C GLY A 46 -0.38 8.95 14.47
N SER A 47 -1.37 9.42 15.20
CA SER A 47 -1.48 9.20 16.64
C SER A 47 -2.85 8.63 17.00
N ASP A 48 -3.03 8.21 18.24
CA ASP A 48 -4.34 7.72 18.69
C ASP A 48 -5.42 8.82 18.62
N ILE A 49 -5.02 10.09 18.77
CA ILE A 49 -5.92 11.25 18.69
C ILE A 49 -6.09 11.72 17.23
N TYR A 50 -5.01 11.67 16.45
CA TYR A 50 -4.98 12.14 15.06
C TYR A 50 -4.48 11.04 14.10
N PRO A 51 -5.24 9.95 13.95
CA PRO A 51 -4.84 8.86 13.05
C PRO A 51 -4.80 9.28 11.57
N ASP A 52 -5.52 10.33 11.21
CA ASP A 52 -5.54 10.94 9.88
C ASP A 52 -4.24 11.67 9.49
N GLN A 53 -3.37 11.93 10.46
CA GLN A 53 -2.04 12.52 10.19
C GLN A 53 -0.99 11.48 9.76
N SER A 54 -1.42 10.30 9.43
CA SER A 54 -0.56 9.23 8.89
C SER A 54 -0.19 9.47 7.44
N ALA A 55 0.81 8.72 6.98
CA ALA A 55 1.16 8.67 5.57
C ALA A 55 0.15 7.85 4.75
N THR A 56 0.06 8.17 3.47
CA THR A 56 -0.54 7.34 2.44
C THR A 56 0.58 6.78 1.56
N CYS A 57 0.61 5.47 1.39
CA CYS A 57 1.60 4.80 0.56
C CYS A 57 0.97 4.41 -0.76
N VAL A 58 1.51 4.93 -1.86
CA VAL A 58 1.11 4.57 -3.21
C VAL A 58 2.06 3.50 -3.72
N VAL A 59 1.54 2.32 -4.04
CA VAL A 59 2.32 1.18 -4.52
C VAL A 59 1.93 0.88 -5.96
N ASP A 60 2.87 1.01 -6.87
CA ASP A 60 2.66 0.62 -8.25
C ASP A 60 2.68 -0.91 -8.36
N VAL A 61 1.64 -1.46 -8.94
CA VAL A 61 1.49 -2.89 -9.19
C VAL A 61 1.18 -3.14 -10.66
N ALA A 62 1.46 -4.35 -11.13
CA ALA A 62 1.22 -4.70 -12.54
C ALA A 62 -0.28 -4.77 -12.84
N SER A 63 -1.08 -5.33 -11.94
CA SER A 63 -2.53 -5.42 -12.08
C SER A 63 -3.23 -5.51 -10.72
N ALA A 64 -4.47 -5.09 -10.69
CA ALA A 64 -5.37 -5.24 -9.55
C ALA A 64 -6.80 -5.40 -10.10
N GLU A 65 -7.35 -6.62 -10.03
CA GLU A 65 -8.61 -6.98 -10.65
C GLU A 65 -9.67 -7.27 -9.60
N GLU A 66 -10.73 -6.48 -9.59
CA GLU A 66 -11.89 -6.72 -8.73
C GLU A 66 -12.67 -7.95 -9.18
N GLY A 67 -13.20 -8.71 -8.22
CA GLY A 67 -13.99 -9.89 -8.49
C GLY A 67 -13.19 -11.08 -9.04
N ALA A 68 -11.86 -11.04 -8.93
CA ALA A 68 -11.02 -12.14 -9.39
C ALA A 68 -11.37 -13.43 -8.65
N ALA A 69 -11.56 -14.50 -9.43
CA ALA A 69 -11.85 -15.85 -8.91
C ALA A 69 -10.62 -16.77 -8.92
N ASP A 70 -9.45 -16.21 -9.20
CA ASP A 70 -8.21 -16.94 -9.34
C ASP A 70 -7.69 -17.46 -7.99
N GLU A 71 -6.95 -18.54 -8.03
CA GLU A 71 -6.17 -18.97 -6.88
C GLU A 71 -5.17 -17.88 -6.52
N GLY A 72 -5.21 -17.43 -5.28
CA GLY A 72 -4.37 -16.32 -4.81
C GLY A 72 -5.06 -14.96 -4.77
N ALA A 73 -6.30 -14.85 -5.25
CA ALA A 73 -7.10 -13.64 -5.05
C ALA A 73 -7.34 -13.40 -3.55
N TRP A 74 -7.25 -12.14 -3.16
CA TRP A 74 -7.54 -11.75 -1.80
C TRP A 74 -9.03 -11.73 -1.54
N GLN A 75 -9.43 -12.13 -0.36
CA GLN A 75 -10.74 -11.83 0.19
C GLN A 75 -10.59 -10.65 1.14
N LEU A 76 -11.29 -9.56 0.87
CA LEU A 76 -11.23 -8.35 1.65
C LEU A 76 -12.47 -8.22 2.53
N THR A 77 -12.27 -7.82 3.78
CA THR A 77 -13.34 -7.45 4.71
C THR A 77 -13.01 -6.12 5.37
N GLY A 78 -14.02 -5.44 5.85
CA GLY A 78 -13.86 -4.18 6.56
C GLY A 78 -14.99 -3.20 6.34
N PRO A 79 -14.92 -2.02 6.95
CA PRO A 79 -15.92 -0.97 6.77
C PRO A 79 -16.08 -0.60 5.28
N GLY A 80 -17.33 -0.49 4.84
CA GLY A 80 -17.65 -0.19 3.45
C GLY A 80 -17.73 -1.42 2.54
N ILE A 81 -17.37 -2.60 3.04
CA ILE A 81 -17.50 -3.87 2.32
C ILE A 81 -18.64 -4.66 2.96
N GLU A 82 -19.69 -4.95 2.20
CA GLU A 82 -20.90 -5.56 2.75
C GLU A 82 -20.67 -6.95 3.35
N ARG A 83 -19.87 -7.78 2.69
CA ARG A 83 -19.49 -9.12 3.17
C ARG A 83 -18.01 -9.33 2.94
N THR A 84 -17.67 -9.71 1.72
CA THR A 84 -16.30 -9.84 1.23
C THR A 84 -16.21 -9.27 -0.17
N ALA A 85 -15.05 -8.74 -0.51
CA ALA A 85 -14.72 -8.35 -1.87
C ALA A 85 -13.49 -9.13 -2.30
N ALA A 86 -13.47 -9.60 -3.53
CA ALA A 86 -12.31 -10.30 -4.08
C ALA A 86 -11.42 -9.32 -4.85
N LEU A 87 -10.11 -9.43 -4.67
CA LEU A 87 -9.13 -8.62 -5.38
C LEU A 87 -7.92 -9.47 -5.75
N GLY A 88 -7.64 -9.58 -7.04
CA GLY A 88 -6.42 -10.23 -7.54
C GLY A 88 -5.35 -9.18 -7.82
N VAL A 89 -4.20 -9.26 -7.17
CA VAL A 89 -3.10 -8.31 -7.33
C VAL A 89 -1.84 -9.03 -7.82
N GLN A 90 -1.21 -8.46 -8.85
CA GLN A 90 0.06 -8.94 -9.38
C GLN A 90 1.12 -7.84 -9.25
N GLY A 91 2.34 -8.23 -8.93
CA GLY A 91 3.46 -7.29 -8.89
C GLY A 91 3.63 -6.56 -7.55
N LEU A 92 3.11 -7.11 -6.46
CA LEU A 92 3.34 -6.57 -5.11
C LEU A 92 4.80 -6.67 -4.70
N PRO A 93 5.30 -5.69 -3.92
CA PRO A 93 6.58 -5.84 -3.26
C PRO A 93 6.60 -7.05 -2.33
N THR A 94 7.74 -7.72 -2.25
CA THR A 94 7.94 -8.85 -1.33
C THR A 94 7.66 -8.43 0.11
N GLY A 95 6.92 -9.25 0.84
CA GLY A 95 6.60 -8.99 2.25
C GLY A 95 5.41 -8.06 2.49
N PHE A 96 4.74 -7.59 1.46
CA PHE A 96 3.62 -6.66 1.60
C PHE A 96 2.50 -7.21 2.48
N LEU A 97 2.08 -8.46 2.27
CA LEU A 97 0.99 -9.07 3.05
C LEU A 97 1.31 -9.13 4.55
N HIS A 98 2.54 -9.49 4.88
CA HIS A 98 3.00 -9.51 6.27
C HIS A 98 3.00 -8.10 6.89
N ALA A 99 3.53 -7.13 6.16
CA ALA A 99 3.52 -5.73 6.59
C ALA A 99 2.08 -5.21 6.76
N TRP A 100 1.16 -5.62 5.90
CA TRP A 100 -0.24 -5.21 5.99
C TRP A 100 -0.93 -5.75 7.25
N VAL A 101 -0.68 -6.99 7.61
CA VAL A 101 -1.21 -7.57 8.86
C VAL A 101 -0.71 -6.79 10.08
N GLN A 102 0.57 -6.45 10.11
CA GLN A 102 1.15 -5.64 11.19
C GLN A 102 0.57 -4.22 11.21
N ASN A 103 0.37 -3.61 10.04
CA ASN A 103 -0.25 -2.30 9.92
C ASN A 103 -1.67 -2.28 10.50
N HIS A 104 -2.46 -3.29 10.19
CA HIS A 104 -3.82 -3.43 10.74
C HIS A 104 -3.82 -3.61 12.26
N ALA A 105 -2.86 -4.35 12.80
CA ALA A 105 -2.73 -4.58 14.25
C ALA A 105 -2.46 -3.29 15.03
N GLY A 106 -1.94 -2.25 14.41
CA GLY A 106 -1.69 -0.94 15.01
C GLY A 106 -2.91 -0.01 15.07
N PHE A 107 -4.06 -0.42 14.54
CA PHE A 107 -5.27 0.41 14.51
C PHE A 107 -5.58 1.05 15.87
N PRO A 108 -5.95 2.34 15.94
CA PRO A 108 -6.33 3.26 14.87
C PRO A 108 -5.17 3.89 14.09
N LYS A 109 -3.94 3.74 14.57
CA LYS A 109 -2.74 4.16 13.84
C LYS A 109 -2.46 3.23 12.68
N GLY A 110 -1.67 3.69 11.74
CA GLY A 110 -1.28 2.93 10.57
C GLY A 110 -1.25 3.79 9.32
N VAL A 111 -0.95 3.18 8.20
CA VAL A 111 -0.94 3.84 6.90
C VAL A 111 -2.04 3.30 6.02
N ASP A 112 -2.57 4.15 5.15
CA ASP A 112 -3.46 3.73 4.08
C ASP A 112 -2.63 3.47 2.83
N VAL A 113 -3.07 2.54 2.00
CA VAL A 113 -2.37 2.18 0.77
C VAL A 113 -3.28 2.41 -0.43
N LEU A 114 -2.70 2.94 -1.50
CA LEU A 114 -3.31 2.98 -2.82
C LEU A 114 -2.49 2.07 -3.74
N LEU A 115 -3.15 1.10 -4.38
CA LEU A 115 -2.53 0.27 -5.38
C LEU A 115 -2.76 0.92 -6.75
N GLY A 116 -1.69 1.31 -7.42
CA GLY A 116 -1.74 1.95 -8.73
C GLY A 116 -1.43 0.97 -9.85
N THR A 117 -2.30 0.87 -10.83
CA THR A 117 -2.06 0.14 -12.08
C THR A 117 -1.93 1.13 -13.24
N PRO A 118 -1.54 0.69 -14.45
CA PRO A 118 -1.51 1.58 -15.60
C PRO A 118 -2.87 2.23 -15.94
N THR A 119 -3.99 1.66 -15.48
CA THR A 119 -5.33 2.09 -15.91
C THR A 119 -6.24 2.53 -14.76
N HIS A 120 -5.96 2.14 -13.52
CA HIS A 120 -6.84 2.46 -12.40
C HIS A 120 -6.10 2.39 -11.05
N ILE A 121 -6.77 2.85 -10.01
CA ILE A 121 -6.28 2.86 -8.63
C ILE A 121 -7.27 2.12 -7.75
N VAL A 122 -6.75 1.30 -6.84
CA VAL A 122 -7.55 0.61 -5.81
C VAL A 122 -7.12 1.11 -4.44
N GLY A 123 -8.05 1.64 -3.67
CA GLY A 123 -7.81 2.05 -2.29
C GLY A 123 -7.84 0.86 -1.34
N LEU A 124 -6.86 0.80 -0.46
CA LEU A 124 -6.76 -0.19 0.61
C LEU A 124 -6.62 0.55 1.95
N PRO A 125 -7.74 0.96 2.57
CA PRO A 125 -7.71 1.63 3.86
C PRO A 125 -7.15 0.72 4.96
N ARG A 126 -6.52 1.30 5.96
CA ARG A 126 -5.94 0.56 7.10
C ARG A 126 -6.93 -0.34 7.84
N THR A 127 -8.22 -0.05 7.73
CA THR A 127 -9.30 -0.84 8.32
C THR A 127 -9.64 -2.10 7.55
N THR A 128 -9.14 -2.24 6.32
CA THR A 128 -9.39 -3.40 5.48
C THR A 128 -8.51 -4.56 5.91
N ARG A 129 -9.14 -5.72 6.12
CA ARG A 129 -8.45 -6.98 6.37
C ARG A 129 -8.37 -7.79 5.09
N ILE A 130 -7.21 -8.37 4.86
CA ILE A 130 -7.02 -9.38 3.82
C ILE A 130 -7.14 -10.75 4.51
N VAL A 131 -8.23 -11.46 4.19
CA VAL A 131 -8.44 -12.83 4.66
C VAL A 131 -8.31 -13.76 3.45
N ASN A 132 -7.85 -14.98 3.66
CA ASN A 132 -7.67 -15.96 2.57
C ASN A 132 -6.86 -15.44 1.38
N ALA A 133 -5.88 -14.59 1.61
CA ALA A 133 -4.80 -14.52 0.67
C ALA A 133 -4.17 -15.92 0.69
N VAL A 134 -4.51 -16.76 -0.28
CA VAL A 134 -3.70 -17.94 -0.51
C VAL A 134 -2.32 -17.37 -0.85
N ALA A 135 -1.46 -17.36 0.13
CA ALA A 135 -0.09 -16.96 -0.07
C ALA A 135 0.39 -17.73 -1.30
N ALA A 136 0.83 -16.99 -2.33
CA ALA A 136 1.71 -17.60 -3.31
C ALA A 136 2.71 -18.41 -2.49
N PRO A 137 2.93 -19.69 -2.81
CA PRO A 137 3.80 -20.54 -2.00
C PRO A 137 5.06 -19.74 -1.77
N GLN A 138 5.26 -19.35 -0.53
CA GLN A 138 6.51 -18.71 -0.17
C GLN A 138 7.59 -19.67 -0.65
N PRO A 139 8.63 -19.19 -1.35
CA PRO A 139 9.74 -20.06 -1.65
C PRO A 139 10.10 -20.70 -0.32
N GLN A 140 9.84 -22.00 -0.23
CA GLN A 140 10.15 -22.73 0.98
C GLN A 140 11.63 -22.48 1.22
N GLU A 141 11.91 -21.83 2.30
CA GLU A 141 13.25 -21.86 2.83
C GLU A 141 13.57 -23.32 3.09
N ALA A 142 14.26 -23.89 2.11
CA ALA A 142 14.81 -25.19 2.27
C ALA A 142 15.98 -25.13 3.26
#